data_b6e56e11dcc3e0fe52032f9523ec4fee
#
_entry.id   b6e56e11dcc3e0fe52032f9523ec4fee
#
_cell.length_a   1.000
_cell.length_b   1.000
_cell.length_c   1.000
_cell.angle_alpha   90.00
_cell.angle_beta   90.00
_cell.angle_gamma   90.00
#
_symmetry.space_group_name_H-M   'P 1'
#
loop_
_entity.id
_entity.type
_entity.pdbx_description
1 polymer ?
#
loop_
_entity_poly.entity_id
_entity_poly.type
_entity_poly.pdbx_seq_one_letter_code
_entity_poly.pdbx_strand_id
1 'polypeptide(L)'
;MGRGMQPGEKPKDLKKSIKQLMQYIGKYKIGIFIVMICAACSTVFTVIGPKILGKATTALSEGLMDKIKGTGSIDFTKIGIILLFVLGLYLCSALFSFIQGWIMTGVTQKVCYQLRKEISEKINRMPMKYFESRTYGEVLSRITNDVDTLGQGLNQSITTIITSVATLIGVLIMMLSISPLMTLIALVILPISMGLIGFVTKKSQKFFCAQQEYLGHINGQVEEVYGGHL
;
A
#
# COMPACT_ATOMS: atom_id res chain seq x y z
N MET A 1 12.31 -28.36 2.23
CA MET A 1 13.40 -27.54 2.78
C MET A 1 13.00 -26.07 2.70
N GLY A 2 12.31 -25.57 3.70
CA GLY A 2 11.97 -24.14 3.83
C GLY A 2 13.18 -23.41 4.38
N ARG A 3 13.87 -22.61 3.54
CA ARG A 3 14.84 -21.63 4.02
C ARG A 3 14.08 -20.64 4.89
N GLY A 4 14.24 -20.74 6.22
CA GLY A 4 13.76 -19.74 7.15
C GLY A 4 14.27 -18.37 6.67
N MET A 5 13.35 -17.43 6.56
CA MET A 5 13.65 -16.01 6.31
C MET A 5 14.62 -15.57 7.41
N GLN A 6 15.91 -15.45 7.08
CA GLN A 6 16.86 -14.80 7.97
C GLN A 6 16.35 -13.38 8.20
N PRO A 7 16.26 -12.92 9.44
CA PRO A 7 15.91 -11.53 9.69
C PRO A 7 16.95 -10.67 8.98
N GLY A 8 16.48 -9.86 8.00
CA GLY A 8 17.35 -9.00 7.22
C GLY A 8 18.21 -8.15 8.14
N GLU A 9 19.50 -8.06 7.86
CA GLU A 9 20.44 -7.22 8.61
C GLU A 9 19.84 -5.82 8.78
N LYS A 10 19.68 -5.41 10.04
CA LYS A 10 19.18 -4.06 10.34
C LYS A 10 20.14 -3.04 9.72
N PRO A 11 19.65 -2.07 8.94
CA PRO A 11 20.52 -1.08 8.33
C PRO A 11 21.28 -0.31 9.41
N LYS A 12 22.60 -0.20 9.27
CA LYS A 12 23.49 0.46 10.24
C LYS A 12 23.10 1.92 10.48
N ASP A 13 22.52 2.62 9.47
CA ASP A 13 22.09 4.02 9.51
C ASP A 13 20.85 4.25 8.65
N LEU A 14 19.68 3.93 9.19
CA LEU A 14 18.39 4.03 8.48
C LEU A 14 18.10 5.47 8.04
N LYS A 15 18.39 6.48 8.88
CA LYS A 15 18.21 7.90 8.57
C LYS A 15 19.04 8.35 7.37
N LYS A 16 20.30 7.91 7.30
CA LYS A 16 21.22 8.28 6.21
C LYS A 16 20.79 7.64 4.89
N SER A 17 20.38 6.37 4.93
CA SER A 17 19.88 5.63 3.76
C SER A 17 18.61 6.26 3.19
N ILE A 18 17.63 6.59 4.04
CA ILE A 18 16.40 7.29 3.62
C ILE A 18 16.74 8.65 3.02
N LYS A 19 17.62 9.43 3.64
CA LYS A 19 18.03 10.74 3.12
C LYS A 19 18.66 10.64 1.74
N GLN A 20 19.52 9.65 1.51
CA GLN A 20 20.13 9.40 0.21
C GLN A 20 19.07 9.03 -0.84
N LEU A 21 18.14 8.12 -0.52
CA LEU A 21 17.04 7.77 -1.42
C LEU A 21 16.17 8.98 -1.77
N MET A 22 15.86 9.83 -0.79
CA MET A 22 15.10 11.06 -1.02
C MET A 22 15.85 12.04 -1.93
N GLN A 23 17.18 12.05 -1.93
CA GLN A 23 17.98 12.87 -2.85
C GLN A 23 17.88 12.36 -4.30
N TYR A 24 17.88 11.04 -4.54
CA TYR A 24 17.67 10.47 -5.88
C TYR A 24 16.28 10.79 -6.41
N ILE A 25 15.26 10.61 -5.59
CA ILE A 25 13.87 10.89 -5.92
C ILE A 25 13.66 12.40 -6.15
N GLY A 26 14.34 13.23 -5.37
CA GLY A 26 14.29 14.70 -5.45
C GLY A 26 14.72 15.28 -6.82
N LYS A 27 15.45 14.53 -7.64
CA LYS A 27 15.77 14.93 -9.02
C LYS A 27 14.51 14.92 -9.92
N TYR A 28 13.47 14.17 -9.56
CA TYR A 28 12.24 13.98 -10.34
C TYR A 28 11.02 14.69 -9.71
N LYS A 29 11.24 15.86 -9.08
CA LYS A 29 10.20 16.63 -8.35
C LYS A 29 8.94 16.88 -9.19
N ILE A 30 9.11 17.19 -10.48
CA ILE A 30 7.98 17.45 -11.39
C ILE A 30 7.12 16.18 -11.55
N GLY A 31 7.74 15.02 -11.77
CA GLY A 31 7.01 13.75 -11.86
C GLY A 31 6.23 13.43 -10.59
N ILE A 32 6.85 13.61 -9.41
CA ILE A 32 6.19 13.39 -8.12
C ILE A 32 5.05 14.38 -7.89
N PHE A 33 5.23 15.64 -8.28
CA PHE A 33 4.17 16.64 -8.17
C PHE A 33 2.96 16.29 -9.04
N ILE A 34 3.17 15.82 -10.28
CA ILE A 34 2.08 15.34 -11.15
C ILE A 34 1.40 14.11 -10.54
N VAL A 35 2.18 13.17 -9.98
CA VAL A 35 1.64 12.00 -9.26
C VAL A 35 0.76 12.44 -8.10
N MET A 36 1.16 13.44 -7.31
CA MET A 36 0.33 13.98 -6.22
C MET A 36 -0.98 14.60 -6.71
N ILE A 37 -0.94 15.36 -7.81
CA ILE A 37 -2.16 15.93 -8.40
C ILE A 37 -3.09 14.82 -8.91
N CYS A 38 -2.57 13.84 -9.64
CA CYS A 38 -3.35 12.70 -10.11
C CYS A 38 -3.98 11.91 -8.96
N ALA A 39 -3.22 11.69 -7.87
CA ALA A 39 -3.73 11.03 -6.67
C ALA A 39 -4.87 11.84 -6.02
N ALA A 40 -4.70 13.15 -5.89
CA ALA A 40 -5.74 14.02 -5.33
C ALA A 40 -7.01 14.00 -6.20
N CYS A 41 -6.89 14.14 -7.53
CA CYS A 41 -8.02 14.05 -8.45
C CYS A 41 -8.73 12.69 -8.38
N SER A 42 -7.97 11.59 -8.44
CA SER A 42 -8.53 10.24 -8.31
C SER A 42 -9.28 10.06 -6.99
N THR A 43 -8.69 10.53 -5.89
CA THR A 43 -9.31 10.47 -4.57
C THR A 43 -10.60 11.26 -4.48
N VAL A 44 -10.65 12.47 -5.04
CA VAL A 44 -11.87 13.31 -5.07
C VAL A 44 -13.00 12.55 -5.76
N PHE A 45 -12.75 11.96 -6.93
CA PHE A 45 -13.77 11.19 -7.65
C PHE A 45 -14.22 9.96 -6.87
N THR A 46 -13.29 9.24 -6.25
CA THR A 46 -13.59 8.04 -5.45
C THR A 46 -14.42 8.37 -4.21
N VAL A 47 -14.08 9.46 -3.50
CA VAL A 47 -14.74 9.85 -2.24
C VAL A 47 -16.11 10.47 -2.47
N ILE A 48 -16.35 11.12 -3.60
CA ILE A 48 -17.66 11.67 -3.97
C ILE A 48 -18.66 10.57 -4.38
N GLY A 49 -18.17 9.46 -4.96
CA GLY A 49 -18.99 8.36 -5.43
C GLY A 49 -20.05 7.85 -4.43
N PRO A 50 -19.68 7.47 -3.20
CA PRO A 50 -20.62 6.99 -2.19
C PRO A 50 -21.70 8.00 -1.81
N LYS A 51 -21.39 9.31 -1.79
CA LYS A 51 -22.38 10.38 -1.51
C LYS A 51 -23.44 10.46 -2.59
N ILE A 52 -23.03 10.30 -3.86
CA ILE A 52 -23.97 10.32 -4.99
C ILE A 52 -24.76 9.01 -5.06
N LEU A 53 -24.12 7.88 -4.78
CA LEU A 53 -24.77 6.57 -4.68
C LEU A 53 -25.84 6.57 -3.58
N GLY A 54 -25.61 7.25 -2.46
CA GLY A 54 -26.59 7.47 -1.40
C GLY A 54 -27.89 8.11 -1.91
N LYS A 55 -27.81 9.05 -2.88
CA LYS A 55 -29.00 9.64 -3.50
C LYS A 55 -29.81 8.61 -4.31
N ALA A 56 -29.14 7.66 -4.97
CA ALA A 56 -29.82 6.57 -5.68
C ALA A 56 -30.56 5.64 -4.69
N THR A 57 -29.91 5.33 -3.58
CA THR A 57 -30.53 4.52 -2.49
C THR A 57 -31.75 5.22 -1.89
N THR A 58 -31.67 6.54 -1.65
CA THR A 58 -32.79 7.33 -1.16
C THR A 58 -33.93 7.35 -2.18
N ALA A 59 -33.66 7.60 -3.46
CA ALA A 59 -34.68 7.58 -4.51
C ALA A 59 -35.35 6.20 -4.65
N LEU A 60 -34.60 5.11 -4.48
CA LEU A 60 -35.14 3.76 -4.46
C LEU A 60 -36.08 3.54 -3.25
N SER A 61 -35.64 3.98 -2.06
CA SER A 61 -36.42 3.86 -0.81
C SER A 61 -37.72 4.67 -0.88
N GLU A 62 -37.66 5.91 -1.35
CA GLU A 62 -38.83 6.77 -1.53
C GLU A 62 -39.81 6.16 -2.56
N GLY A 63 -39.33 5.73 -3.73
CA GLY A 63 -40.17 5.09 -4.73
C GLY A 63 -40.81 3.77 -4.28
N LEU A 64 -40.11 3.00 -3.42
CA LEU A 64 -40.67 1.79 -2.81
C LEU A 64 -41.78 2.13 -1.82
N MET A 65 -41.58 3.14 -0.98
CA MET A 65 -42.61 3.63 -0.04
C MET A 65 -43.85 4.15 -0.76
N ASP A 66 -43.69 4.91 -1.84
CA ASP A 66 -44.78 5.44 -2.64
C ASP A 66 -45.55 4.31 -3.35
N LYS A 67 -44.88 3.27 -3.79
CA LYS A 67 -45.50 2.07 -4.35
C LYS A 67 -46.33 1.30 -3.31
N ILE A 68 -45.80 1.18 -2.09
CA ILE A 68 -46.52 0.51 -0.98
C ILE A 68 -47.78 1.31 -0.58
N LYS A 69 -47.68 2.65 -0.59
CA LYS A 69 -48.82 3.55 -0.28
C LYS A 69 -49.80 3.69 -1.45
N GLY A 70 -49.50 3.14 -2.61
CA GLY A 70 -50.36 3.25 -3.82
C GLY A 70 -50.32 4.64 -4.47
N THR A 71 -49.38 5.52 -4.10
CA THR A 71 -49.29 6.90 -4.53
C THR A 71 -48.31 7.15 -5.66
N GLY A 72 -47.51 6.14 -6.05
CA GLY A 72 -46.51 6.32 -7.11
C GLY A 72 -45.80 5.03 -7.52
N SER A 73 -44.74 5.16 -8.32
CA SER A 73 -43.89 4.05 -8.80
C SER A 73 -42.42 4.40 -8.63
N ILE A 74 -41.56 3.37 -8.65
CA ILE A 74 -40.10 3.55 -8.62
C ILE A 74 -39.63 4.16 -9.94
N ASP A 75 -38.96 5.28 -9.87
CA ASP A 75 -38.36 5.93 -11.04
C ASP A 75 -36.97 5.32 -11.36
N PHE A 76 -36.99 4.23 -12.13
CA PHE A 76 -35.78 3.55 -12.58
C PHE A 76 -34.93 4.41 -13.51
N THR A 77 -35.52 5.37 -14.23
CA THR A 77 -34.79 6.28 -15.14
C THR A 77 -33.88 7.20 -14.33
N LYS A 78 -34.42 7.82 -13.26
CA LYS A 78 -33.65 8.67 -12.35
C LYS A 78 -32.53 7.90 -11.66
N ILE A 79 -32.80 6.69 -11.18
CA ILE A 79 -31.79 5.81 -10.58
C ILE A 79 -30.71 5.46 -11.60
N GLY A 80 -31.09 5.09 -12.83
CA GLY A 80 -30.17 4.76 -13.92
C GLY A 80 -29.22 5.91 -14.27
N ILE A 81 -29.73 7.14 -14.34
CA ILE A 81 -28.89 8.33 -14.59
C ILE A 81 -27.88 8.55 -13.47
N ILE A 82 -28.29 8.40 -12.21
CA ILE A 82 -27.37 8.52 -11.05
C ILE A 82 -26.27 7.46 -11.12
N LEU A 83 -26.62 6.21 -11.41
CA LEU A 83 -25.65 5.11 -11.52
C LEU A 83 -24.68 5.31 -12.68
N LEU A 84 -25.17 5.79 -13.83
CA LEU A 84 -24.32 6.08 -14.98
C LEU A 84 -23.34 7.23 -14.68
N PHE A 85 -23.78 8.25 -13.95
CA PHE A 85 -22.92 9.33 -13.50
C PHE A 85 -21.84 8.84 -12.52
N VAL A 86 -22.20 8.00 -11.55
CA VAL A 86 -21.24 7.37 -10.61
C VAL A 86 -20.23 6.49 -11.35
N LEU A 87 -20.69 5.74 -12.36
CA LEU A 87 -19.80 4.95 -13.22
C LEU A 87 -18.79 5.85 -13.94
N GLY A 88 -19.23 6.97 -14.49
CA GLY A 88 -18.35 7.97 -15.11
C GLY A 88 -17.30 8.51 -14.15
N LEU A 89 -17.68 8.83 -12.91
CA LEU A 89 -16.75 9.27 -11.87
C LEU A 89 -15.68 8.21 -11.56
N TYR A 90 -16.08 6.95 -11.43
CA TYR A 90 -15.14 5.87 -11.17
C TYR A 90 -14.21 5.58 -12.35
N LEU A 91 -14.69 5.70 -13.58
CA LEU A 91 -13.84 5.61 -14.77
C LEU A 91 -12.81 6.74 -14.82
N CYS A 92 -13.20 7.98 -14.50
CA CYS A 92 -12.27 9.09 -14.37
C CYS A 92 -11.24 8.84 -13.26
N SER A 93 -11.67 8.35 -12.09
CA SER A 93 -10.76 7.99 -11.00
C SER A 93 -9.75 6.92 -11.43
N ALA A 94 -10.21 5.88 -12.11
CA ALA A 94 -9.35 4.81 -12.63
C ALA A 94 -8.32 5.33 -13.63
N LEU A 95 -8.71 6.26 -14.51
CA LEU A 95 -7.83 6.89 -15.48
C LEU A 95 -6.71 7.69 -14.77
N PHE A 96 -7.07 8.52 -13.78
CA PHE A 96 -6.06 9.27 -13.00
C PHE A 96 -5.14 8.33 -12.22
N SER A 97 -5.65 7.26 -11.62
CA SER A 97 -4.84 6.24 -10.94
C SER A 97 -3.89 5.52 -11.91
N PHE A 98 -4.34 5.23 -13.12
CA PHE A 98 -3.50 4.62 -14.16
C PHE A 98 -2.36 5.56 -14.57
N ILE A 99 -2.66 6.83 -14.85
CA ILE A 99 -1.66 7.85 -15.20
C ILE A 99 -0.64 8.02 -14.06
N GLN A 100 -1.11 8.08 -12.81
CA GLN A 100 -0.28 8.14 -11.62
C GLN A 100 0.70 6.97 -11.54
N GLY A 101 0.21 5.74 -11.70
CA GLY A 101 1.04 4.53 -11.67
C GLY A 101 2.07 4.51 -12.79
N TRP A 102 1.69 4.92 -14.00
CA TRP A 102 2.59 4.99 -15.15
C TRP A 102 3.73 5.98 -14.92
N ILE A 103 3.41 7.20 -14.47
CA ILE A 103 4.42 8.22 -14.17
C ILE A 103 5.35 7.76 -13.05
N MET A 104 4.78 7.18 -11.96
CA MET A 104 5.58 6.71 -10.83
C MET A 104 6.53 5.58 -11.23
N THR A 105 6.06 4.64 -12.05
CA THR A 105 6.90 3.58 -12.61
C THR A 105 8.04 4.17 -13.45
N GLY A 106 7.76 5.15 -14.30
CA GLY A 106 8.79 5.85 -15.08
C GLY A 106 9.84 6.55 -14.22
N VAL A 107 9.43 7.20 -13.13
CA VAL A 107 10.34 7.81 -12.16
C VAL A 107 11.21 6.75 -11.48
N THR A 108 10.60 5.67 -11.01
CA THR A 108 11.31 4.57 -10.33
C THR A 108 12.34 3.91 -11.24
N GLN A 109 12.00 3.64 -12.49
CA GLN A 109 12.93 3.04 -13.45
C GLN A 109 14.16 3.95 -13.72
N LYS A 110 13.96 5.27 -13.78
CA LYS A 110 15.08 6.22 -13.91
C LYS A 110 15.97 6.23 -12.67
N VAL A 111 15.39 6.13 -11.47
CA VAL A 111 16.15 6.00 -10.21
C VAL A 111 16.95 4.69 -10.19
N CYS A 112 16.34 3.56 -10.55
CA CYS A 112 17.02 2.26 -10.63
C CYS A 112 18.15 2.27 -11.66
N TYR A 113 17.93 2.86 -12.81
CA TYR A 113 18.97 3.03 -13.84
C TYR A 113 20.17 3.80 -13.30
N GLN A 114 19.92 4.93 -12.62
CA GLN A 114 20.98 5.75 -12.03
C GLN A 114 21.75 4.98 -10.95
N LEU A 115 21.04 4.25 -10.08
CA LEU A 115 21.68 3.42 -9.05
C LEU A 115 22.55 2.33 -9.67
N ARG A 116 22.06 1.60 -10.69
CA ARG A 116 22.85 0.59 -11.39
C ARG A 116 24.10 1.16 -12.01
N LYS A 117 23.99 2.34 -12.65
CA LYS A 117 25.13 3.04 -13.24
C LYS A 117 26.17 3.37 -12.18
N GLU A 118 25.78 3.99 -11.07
CA GLU A 118 26.69 4.38 -9.99
C GLU A 118 27.33 3.17 -9.28
N ILE A 119 26.57 2.09 -9.10
CA ILE A 119 27.11 0.82 -8.54
C ILE A 119 28.13 0.23 -9.50
N SER A 120 27.83 0.14 -10.80
CA SER A 120 28.75 -0.38 -11.82
C SER A 120 30.04 0.43 -11.89
N GLU A 121 29.94 1.77 -11.92
CA GLU A 121 31.11 2.65 -11.91
C GLU A 121 31.95 2.48 -10.63
N LYS A 122 31.31 2.29 -9.49
CA LYS A 122 31.99 2.06 -8.22
C LYS A 122 32.70 0.70 -8.19
N ILE A 123 32.06 -0.35 -8.70
CA ILE A 123 32.64 -1.69 -8.82
C ILE A 123 33.91 -1.66 -9.67
N ASN A 124 33.88 -0.94 -10.81
CA ASN A 124 35.06 -0.82 -11.69
C ASN A 124 36.25 -0.10 -11.04
N ARG A 125 36.03 0.64 -9.95
CA ARG A 125 37.07 1.34 -9.18
C ARG A 125 37.49 0.61 -7.90
N MET A 126 36.91 -0.57 -7.60
CA MET A 126 37.23 -1.30 -6.39
C MET A 126 38.56 -2.07 -6.49
N PRO A 127 39.34 -2.15 -5.39
CA PRO A 127 40.57 -2.93 -5.38
C PRO A 127 40.29 -4.43 -5.51
N MET A 128 41.26 -5.18 -6.09
CA MET A 128 41.14 -6.64 -6.26
C MET A 128 40.78 -7.41 -4.99
N LYS A 129 41.31 -6.98 -3.85
CA LYS A 129 41.01 -7.56 -2.52
C LYS A 129 39.51 -7.64 -2.21
N TYR A 130 38.71 -6.75 -2.77
CA TYR A 130 37.24 -6.79 -2.61
C TYR A 130 36.63 -7.99 -3.33
N PHE A 131 37.14 -8.32 -4.52
CA PHE A 131 36.65 -9.43 -5.34
C PHE A 131 37.15 -10.80 -4.83
N GLU A 132 38.33 -10.85 -4.20
CA GLU A 132 38.86 -12.06 -3.57
C GLU A 132 38.04 -12.51 -2.36
N SER A 133 37.37 -11.57 -1.66
CA SER A 133 36.56 -11.84 -0.48
C SER A 133 35.08 -12.12 -0.77
N ARG A 134 34.63 -12.07 -2.04
CA ARG A 134 33.22 -12.20 -2.44
C ARG A 134 33.07 -13.00 -3.72
N THR A 135 31.94 -13.69 -3.85
CA THR A 135 31.63 -14.41 -5.09
C THR A 135 31.15 -13.42 -6.17
N TYR A 136 31.48 -13.70 -7.43
CA TYR A 136 30.99 -12.93 -8.56
C TYR A 136 29.46 -12.84 -8.59
N GLY A 137 28.77 -13.94 -8.23
CA GLY A 137 27.32 -13.99 -8.13
C GLY A 137 26.74 -13.02 -7.09
N GLU A 138 27.41 -12.83 -5.95
CA GLU A 138 26.98 -11.87 -4.92
C GLU A 138 27.04 -10.43 -5.45
N VAL A 139 28.14 -10.08 -6.13
CA VAL A 139 28.30 -8.74 -6.71
C VAL A 139 27.26 -8.48 -7.79
N LEU A 140 27.01 -9.45 -8.66
CA LEU A 140 26.02 -9.35 -9.73
C LEU A 140 24.59 -9.24 -9.15
N SER A 141 24.28 -10.02 -8.13
CA SER A 141 22.97 -9.98 -7.44
C SER A 141 22.66 -8.59 -6.87
N ARG A 142 23.65 -7.87 -6.36
CA ARG A 142 23.46 -6.49 -5.87
C ARG A 142 23.08 -5.50 -6.96
N ILE A 143 23.64 -5.66 -8.15
CA ILE A 143 23.33 -4.76 -9.29
C ILE A 143 21.95 -5.07 -9.86
N THR A 144 21.56 -6.34 -9.88
CA THR A 144 20.29 -6.80 -10.47
C THR A 144 19.19 -6.86 -9.42
N ASN A 145 19.20 -7.89 -8.58
CA ASN A 145 18.10 -8.23 -7.68
C ASN A 145 17.86 -7.19 -6.57
N ASP A 146 18.94 -6.66 -5.94
CA ASP A 146 18.78 -5.70 -4.85
C ASP A 146 18.25 -4.37 -5.36
N VAL A 147 18.73 -3.89 -6.53
CA VAL A 147 18.21 -2.66 -7.14
C VAL A 147 16.78 -2.83 -7.62
N ASP A 148 16.40 -4.00 -8.17
CA ASP A 148 15.02 -4.27 -8.56
C ASP A 148 14.08 -4.32 -7.36
N THR A 149 14.48 -5.01 -6.30
CA THR A 149 13.73 -5.08 -5.04
C THR A 149 13.55 -3.70 -4.42
N LEU A 150 14.61 -2.88 -4.42
CA LEU A 150 14.56 -1.50 -3.96
C LEU A 150 13.62 -0.66 -4.84
N GLY A 151 13.67 -0.82 -6.15
CA GLY A 151 12.78 -0.14 -7.09
C GLY A 151 11.32 -0.49 -6.87
N GLN A 152 10.99 -1.77 -6.74
CA GLN A 152 9.63 -2.23 -6.44
C GLN A 152 9.14 -1.66 -5.09
N GLY A 153 9.97 -1.73 -4.05
CA GLY A 153 9.65 -1.18 -2.74
C GLY A 153 9.44 0.34 -2.77
N LEU A 154 10.26 1.08 -3.50
CA LEU A 154 10.10 2.52 -3.68
C LEU A 154 8.81 2.87 -4.42
N ASN A 155 8.54 2.21 -5.54
CA ASN A 155 7.32 2.44 -6.32
C ASN A 155 6.08 2.22 -5.46
N GLN A 156 6.01 1.05 -4.80
CA GLN A 156 4.88 0.68 -3.94
C GLN A 156 4.74 1.64 -2.75
N SER A 157 5.83 1.92 -2.02
CA SER A 157 5.77 2.72 -0.79
C SER A 157 5.39 4.17 -1.08
N ILE A 158 6.01 4.81 -2.09
CA ILE A 158 5.72 6.21 -2.42
C ILE A 158 4.29 6.35 -2.94
N THR A 159 3.85 5.46 -3.83
CA THR A 159 2.48 5.46 -4.34
C THR A 159 1.48 5.30 -3.20
N THR A 160 1.71 4.31 -2.32
CA THR A 160 0.83 4.06 -1.17
C THR A 160 0.77 5.24 -0.21
N ILE A 161 1.90 5.87 0.11
CA ILE A 161 1.93 7.05 1.00
C ILE A 161 1.12 8.19 0.39
N ILE A 162 1.35 8.52 -0.88
CA ILE A 162 0.66 9.62 -1.55
C ILE A 162 -0.85 9.37 -1.61
N THR A 163 -1.27 8.18 -2.03
CA THR A 163 -2.70 7.84 -2.13
C THR A 163 -3.37 7.75 -0.76
N SER A 164 -2.69 7.19 0.24
CA SER A 164 -3.25 7.08 1.59
C SER A 164 -3.44 8.44 2.24
N VAL A 165 -2.47 9.35 2.10
CA VAL A 165 -2.60 10.72 2.62
C VAL A 165 -3.73 11.46 1.91
N ALA A 166 -3.80 11.39 0.58
CA ALA A 166 -4.87 12.01 -0.19
C ALA A 166 -6.24 11.45 0.22
N THR A 167 -6.36 10.12 0.34
CA THR A 167 -7.60 9.45 0.74
C THR A 167 -8.00 9.82 2.17
N LEU A 168 -7.06 9.83 3.12
CA LEU A 168 -7.34 10.22 4.51
C LEU A 168 -7.92 11.64 4.58
N ILE A 169 -7.26 12.59 3.90
CA ILE A 169 -7.72 13.99 3.85
C ILE A 169 -9.08 14.08 3.16
N GLY A 170 -9.24 13.44 2.00
CA GLY A 170 -10.48 13.47 1.23
C GLY A 170 -11.66 12.89 2.00
N VAL A 171 -11.47 11.73 2.65
CA VAL A 171 -12.51 11.08 3.48
C VAL A 171 -12.86 11.95 4.69
N LEU A 172 -11.87 12.51 5.40
CA LEU A 172 -12.14 13.41 6.54
C LEU A 172 -12.97 14.62 6.14
N ILE A 173 -12.61 15.29 5.04
CA ILE A 173 -13.36 16.44 4.52
C ILE A 173 -14.79 16.03 4.18
N MET A 174 -14.97 14.88 3.50
CA MET A 174 -16.28 14.41 3.12
C MET A 174 -17.14 14.02 4.34
N MET A 175 -16.58 13.32 5.33
CA MET A 175 -17.26 12.96 6.57
C MET A 175 -17.74 14.20 7.34
N LEU A 176 -16.87 15.22 7.48
CA LEU A 176 -17.24 16.50 8.10
C LEU A 176 -18.34 17.23 7.32
N SER A 177 -18.32 17.14 5.98
CA SER A 177 -19.35 17.73 5.12
C SER A 177 -20.71 17.06 5.21
N ILE A 178 -20.75 15.76 5.57
CA ILE A 178 -22.01 15.00 5.71
C ILE A 178 -22.57 15.13 7.12
N SER A 179 -21.77 14.83 8.13
CA SER A 179 -22.18 14.89 9.53
C SER A 179 -20.98 15.02 10.48
N PRO A 180 -20.75 16.20 11.08
CA PRO A 180 -19.67 16.39 12.05
C PRO A 180 -19.79 15.48 13.27
N LEU A 181 -21.03 15.20 13.72
CA LEU A 181 -21.28 14.31 14.86
C LEU A 181 -20.81 12.87 14.59
N MET A 182 -21.17 12.33 13.43
CA MET A 182 -20.74 10.97 13.03
C MET A 182 -19.24 10.89 12.83
N THR A 183 -18.61 11.97 12.34
CA THR A 183 -17.15 12.05 12.21
C THR A 183 -16.47 12.00 13.57
N LEU A 184 -17.00 12.72 14.57
CA LEU A 184 -16.48 12.69 15.92
C LEU A 184 -16.57 11.30 16.55
N ILE A 185 -17.71 10.64 16.38
CA ILE A 185 -17.90 9.25 16.86
C ILE A 185 -16.89 8.32 16.21
N ALA A 186 -16.70 8.40 14.88
CA ALA A 186 -15.73 7.58 14.16
C ALA A 186 -14.30 7.82 14.64
N LEU A 187 -13.91 9.10 14.89
CA LEU A 187 -12.58 9.45 15.42
C LEU A 187 -12.34 8.93 16.84
N VAL A 188 -13.38 8.79 17.66
CA VAL A 188 -13.27 8.22 19.01
C VAL A 188 -13.18 6.67 18.94
N ILE A 189 -13.90 6.05 18.02
CA ILE A 189 -13.90 4.58 17.87
C ILE A 189 -12.52 4.08 17.39
N LEU A 190 -11.81 4.84 16.55
CA LEU A 190 -10.51 4.42 16.02
C LEU A 190 -9.48 4.11 17.12
N PRO A 191 -9.16 5.01 18.07
CA PRO A 191 -8.20 4.73 19.13
C PRO A 191 -8.67 3.62 20.08
N ILE A 192 -9.96 3.50 20.33
CA ILE A 192 -10.55 2.41 21.14
C ILE A 192 -10.29 1.07 20.44
N SER A 193 -10.58 0.99 19.13
CA SER A 193 -10.35 -0.23 18.35
C SER A 193 -8.86 -0.59 18.29
N MET A 194 -7.97 0.39 18.10
CA MET A 194 -6.52 0.16 18.12
C MET A 194 -6.05 -0.33 19.50
N GLY A 195 -6.58 0.21 20.58
CA GLY A 195 -6.30 -0.23 21.94
C GLY A 195 -6.73 -1.68 22.18
N LEU A 196 -7.95 -2.03 21.76
CA LEU A 196 -8.46 -3.41 21.86
C LEU A 196 -7.64 -4.40 21.03
N ILE A 197 -7.32 -4.05 19.78
CA ILE A 197 -6.46 -4.88 18.92
C ILE A 197 -5.09 -5.06 19.56
N GLY A 198 -4.46 -3.99 20.06
CA GLY A 198 -3.17 -4.05 20.74
C GLY A 198 -3.20 -4.94 21.99
N PHE A 199 -4.26 -4.83 22.79
CA PHE A 199 -4.46 -5.68 23.98
C PHE A 199 -4.60 -7.16 23.62
N VAL A 200 -5.47 -7.48 22.64
CA VAL A 200 -5.68 -8.86 22.17
C VAL A 200 -4.39 -9.41 21.57
N THR A 201 -3.70 -8.65 20.72
CA THR A 201 -2.44 -9.08 20.10
C THR A 201 -1.37 -9.37 21.16
N LYS A 202 -1.20 -8.47 22.13
CA LYS A 202 -0.22 -8.68 23.23
C LYS A 202 -0.54 -9.92 24.05
N LYS A 203 -1.80 -10.18 24.31
CA LYS A 203 -2.22 -11.39 25.04
C LYS A 203 -2.04 -12.65 24.21
N SER A 204 -2.38 -12.61 22.93
CA SER A 204 -2.25 -13.74 21.99
C SER A 204 -0.82 -14.08 21.65
N GLN A 205 0.09 -13.10 21.64
CA GLN A 205 1.50 -13.32 21.28
C GLN A 205 2.18 -14.36 22.15
N LYS A 206 1.85 -14.43 23.44
CA LYS A 206 2.37 -15.45 24.36
C LYS A 206 1.99 -16.86 23.90
N PHE A 207 0.76 -17.05 23.43
CA PHE A 207 0.28 -18.35 22.95
C PHE A 207 0.91 -18.71 21.58
N PHE A 208 1.10 -17.73 20.69
CA PHE A 208 1.79 -17.93 19.42
C PHE A 208 3.27 -18.32 19.62
N CYS A 209 3.97 -17.68 20.54
CA CYS A 209 5.35 -18.06 20.87
C CYS A 209 5.43 -19.49 21.41
N ALA A 210 4.54 -19.85 22.34
CA ALA A 210 4.48 -21.21 22.88
C ALA A 210 4.14 -22.23 21.78
N GLN A 211 3.20 -21.92 20.90
CA GLN A 211 2.86 -22.78 19.75
C GLN A 211 4.05 -23.01 18.83
N GLN A 212 4.84 -21.97 18.51
CA GLN A 212 6.04 -22.09 17.67
C GLN A 212 7.12 -22.94 18.36
N GLU A 213 7.28 -22.79 19.67
CA GLU A 213 8.21 -23.58 20.47
C GLU A 213 7.83 -25.08 20.45
N TYR A 214 6.53 -25.39 20.69
CA TYR A 214 6.04 -26.78 20.62
C TYR A 214 6.13 -27.36 19.21
N LEU A 215 5.87 -26.59 18.15
CA LEU A 215 6.08 -27.02 16.78
C LEU A 215 7.55 -27.31 16.49
N GLY A 216 8.46 -26.49 17.03
CA GLY A 216 9.91 -26.75 16.96
C GLY A 216 10.30 -28.06 17.61
N HIS A 217 9.77 -28.34 18.80
CA HIS A 217 10.02 -29.61 19.50
C HIS A 217 9.46 -30.82 18.73
N ILE A 218 8.25 -30.74 18.22
CA ILE A 218 7.64 -31.81 17.41
C ILE A 218 8.45 -32.08 16.16
N ASN A 219 8.84 -31.03 15.44
CA ASN A 219 9.65 -31.16 14.22
C ASN A 219 11.03 -31.79 14.55
N GLY A 220 11.67 -31.40 15.67
CA GLY A 220 12.91 -31.99 16.13
C GLY A 220 12.77 -33.48 16.46
N GLN A 221 11.68 -33.86 17.15
CA GLN A 221 11.41 -35.29 17.45
C GLN A 221 11.15 -36.10 16.17
N VAL A 222 10.40 -35.53 15.22
CA VAL A 222 10.15 -36.17 13.93
C VAL A 222 11.47 -36.39 13.19
N GLU A 223 12.33 -35.38 13.13
CA GLU A 223 13.65 -35.45 12.48
C GLU A 223 14.56 -36.48 13.16
N GLU A 224 14.56 -36.55 14.48
CA GLU A 224 15.32 -37.55 15.26
C GLU A 224 14.82 -38.96 15.01
N VAL A 225 13.52 -39.21 15.05
CA VAL A 225 12.92 -40.52 14.78
C VAL A 225 13.16 -40.99 13.35
N TYR A 226 13.01 -40.12 12.36
CA TYR A 226 13.23 -40.45 10.96
C TYR A 226 14.71 -40.51 10.58
N GLY A 227 15.56 -39.67 11.20
CA GLY A 227 17.03 -39.72 11.00
C GLY A 227 17.74 -40.84 11.72
N GLY A 228 17.19 -41.34 12.84
CA GLY A 228 17.73 -42.47 13.60
C GLY A 228 17.30 -43.85 13.07
N HIS A 229 16.50 -43.90 12.00
CA HIS A 229 16.04 -45.17 11.38
C HIS A 229 16.87 -45.57 10.15
N LEU A 230 17.91 -44.80 9.82
CA LEU A 230 18.96 -45.12 8.83
C LEU A 230 20.25 -45.50 9.54
#